data_b4706d9221b4150bce1f5de96adacabf
#
_entry.id   b4706d9221b4150bce1f5de96adacabf
#
_cell.length_a   1.000
_cell.length_b   1.000
_cell.length_c   1.000
_cell.angle_alpha   90.00
_cell.angle_beta   90.00
_cell.angle_gamma   90.00
#
_symmetry.space_group_name_H-M   'P 1'
#
loop_
_entity.id
_entity.type
_entity.pdbx_description
1 polymer ?
#
loop_
_entity_poly.entity_id
_entity_poly.type
_entity_poly.pdbx_seq_one_letter_code
_entity_poly.pdbx_strand_id
1 'polypeptide(L)'
;LQGSIAYFREDHFSGGRPLEEPIPLLVDQRTPELVEALFLEARKPIVVFDASDADLLTTRLLTAFWPTIRSEFSVCTYALGPRKIGGRDFDLVFAPKNARSRFSNWSGRKIEAGSPKSARHRWSSAVAVSILQSPHPTLASGDALGLLGADGPGDEAAFRKSLLWNELAEKAPASSSAVLGMLDIVNSEPGLAFSAIRNFRPLLVSAISSAIDSMPSAEAWIFLQTLADKVQGREGLEPLSVEAGRDAEELAASDPDAAIEFSRLSLIHI
;
A
#
# COMPACT_ATOMS: atom_id res chain seq x y z
N LEU A 1 -6.53 40.71 -23.60
CA LEU A 1 -5.33 39.93 -23.96
C LEU A 1 -5.70 38.45 -23.91
N GLN A 2 -6.07 37.88 -25.04
CA GLN A 2 -6.24 36.43 -25.22
C GLN A 2 -4.85 35.84 -25.42
N GLY A 3 -4.30 35.28 -24.32
CA GLY A 3 -3.11 34.48 -24.37
C GLY A 3 -3.47 33.08 -24.87
N SER A 4 -2.95 32.71 -26.03
CA SER A 4 -3.00 31.36 -26.56
C SER A 4 -2.28 30.42 -25.57
N ILE A 5 -3.02 29.47 -25.00
CA ILE A 5 -2.42 28.37 -24.23
C ILE A 5 -1.70 27.49 -25.24
N ALA A 6 -0.38 27.45 -25.15
CA ALA A 6 0.40 26.47 -25.90
C ALA A 6 -0.03 25.06 -25.49
N TYR A 7 -0.52 24.27 -26.44
CA TYR A 7 -0.76 22.85 -26.23
C TYR A 7 0.57 22.19 -25.93
N PHE A 8 0.71 21.59 -24.73
CA PHE A 8 1.78 20.65 -24.48
C PHE A 8 1.55 19.45 -25.39
N ARG A 9 2.50 19.20 -26.25
CA ARG A 9 2.55 18.00 -27.07
C ARG A 9 2.75 16.84 -26.10
N GLU A 10 1.86 15.85 -26.13
CA GLU A 10 2.12 14.55 -25.51
C GLU A 10 3.34 13.92 -26.21
N ASP A 11 4.50 14.10 -25.65
CA ASP A 11 5.61 13.24 -25.99
C ASP A 11 5.30 11.86 -25.41
N HIS A 12 5.00 10.92 -26.29
CA HIS A 12 4.92 9.51 -25.91
C HIS A 12 6.27 9.09 -25.32
N PHE A 13 6.38 9.11 -24.01
CA PHE A 13 7.48 8.46 -23.28
C PHE A 13 7.30 6.94 -23.41
N SER A 14 7.66 6.41 -24.56
CA SER A 14 7.86 4.98 -24.73
C SER A 14 9.15 4.58 -24.03
N GLY A 15 9.00 3.82 -22.95
CA GLY A 15 10.09 3.18 -22.23
C GLY A 15 10.92 4.18 -21.43
N GLY A 16 10.63 4.30 -20.13
CA GLY A 16 11.41 5.12 -19.23
C GLY A 16 12.87 4.69 -19.23
N ARG A 17 13.74 5.47 -19.91
CA ARG A 17 15.16 5.48 -19.51
C ARG A 17 15.17 5.85 -18.03
N PRO A 18 15.90 5.11 -17.19
CA PRO A 18 16.20 5.57 -15.84
C PRO A 18 16.75 6.99 -15.98
N LEU A 19 16.26 7.92 -15.15
CA LEU A 19 16.87 9.24 -15.07
C LEU A 19 18.35 9.02 -14.78
N GLU A 20 19.23 9.43 -15.69
CA GLU A 20 20.67 9.20 -15.58
C GLU A 20 21.26 10.02 -14.41
N GLU A 21 20.56 11.05 -13.97
CA GLU A 21 20.96 11.88 -12.84
C GLU A 21 20.02 11.69 -11.65
N PRO A 22 20.57 11.53 -10.43
CA PRO A 22 19.76 11.43 -9.22
C PRO A 22 19.02 12.75 -8.98
N ILE A 23 17.73 12.67 -8.70
CA ILE A 23 16.93 13.84 -8.32
C ILE A 23 17.38 14.33 -6.93
N PRO A 24 17.61 15.63 -6.72
CA PRO A 24 18.00 16.16 -5.42
C PRO A 24 17.08 15.67 -4.28
N LEU A 25 17.65 15.33 -3.14
CA LEU A 25 16.92 14.87 -1.98
C LEU A 25 16.11 16.03 -1.37
N LEU A 26 14.96 15.71 -0.80
CA LEU A 26 14.10 16.67 -0.14
C LEU A 26 13.75 16.19 1.27
N VAL A 27 13.70 17.11 2.23
CA VAL A 27 13.19 16.85 3.58
C VAL A 27 11.94 17.69 3.78
N ASP A 28 10.79 17.03 3.86
CA ASP A 28 9.52 17.69 4.15
C ASP A 28 8.71 16.82 5.14
N GLN A 29 8.48 17.36 6.34
CA GLN A 29 7.78 16.62 7.41
C GLN A 29 6.28 16.41 7.15
N ARG A 30 5.71 17.08 6.14
CA ARG A 30 4.29 16.97 5.77
C ARG A 30 4.03 15.89 4.74
N THR A 31 5.08 15.37 4.12
CA THR A 31 4.93 14.36 3.06
C THR A 31 4.19 13.10 3.52
N PRO A 32 4.35 12.56 4.74
CA PRO A 32 3.51 11.47 5.21
C PRO A 32 2.01 11.81 5.20
N GLU A 33 1.61 13.00 5.65
CA GLU A 33 0.22 13.46 5.59
C GLU A 33 -0.26 13.62 4.13
N LEU A 34 0.61 14.09 3.24
CA LEU A 34 0.32 14.19 1.81
C LEU A 34 0.11 12.79 1.17
N VAL A 35 0.96 11.84 1.49
CA VAL A 35 0.84 10.45 1.03
C VAL A 35 -0.49 9.83 1.51
N GLU A 36 -0.88 10.05 2.75
CA GLU A 36 -2.18 9.60 3.27
C GLU A 36 -3.35 10.24 2.53
N ALA A 37 -3.29 11.54 2.31
CA ALA A 37 -4.33 12.27 1.59
C ALA A 37 -4.45 11.85 0.12
N LEU A 38 -3.34 11.48 -0.52
CA LEU A 38 -3.32 11.03 -1.91
C LEU A 38 -3.88 9.62 -2.08
N PHE A 39 -3.56 8.69 -1.16
CA PHE A 39 -3.77 7.26 -1.40
C PHE A 39 -4.72 6.56 -0.42
N LEU A 40 -4.96 7.10 0.78
CA LEU A 40 -5.76 6.42 1.82
C LEU A 40 -7.10 7.06 2.08
N GLU A 41 -7.18 8.36 1.96
CA GLU A 41 -8.43 9.09 2.15
C GLU A 41 -9.27 9.00 0.87
N ALA A 42 -10.56 9.30 0.97
CA ALA A 42 -11.38 9.49 -0.22
C ALA A 42 -10.74 10.55 -1.13
N ARG A 43 -10.59 10.23 -2.43
CA ARG A 43 -9.95 11.09 -3.41
C ARG A 43 -10.61 12.46 -3.40
N LYS A 44 -9.87 13.45 -2.95
CA LYS A 44 -10.28 14.86 -2.88
C LYS A 44 -9.12 15.73 -3.33
N PRO A 45 -9.40 16.88 -3.94
CA PRO A 45 -8.36 17.84 -4.27
C PRO A 45 -7.57 18.26 -3.00
N ILE A 46 -6.25 18.35 -3.11
CA ILE A 46 -5.37 18.68 -2.00
C ILE A 46 -4.75 20.05 -2.25
N VAL A 47 -4.71 20.90 -1.24
CA VAL A 47 -3.91 22.12 -1.25
C VAL A 47 -2.86 22.05 -0.14
N VAL A 48 -1.60 22.26 -0.51
CA VAL A 48 -0.45 22.35 0.41
C VAL A 48 0.00 23.80 0.48
N PHE A 49 -0.04 24.37 1.68
CA PHE A 49 0.39 25.74 1.88
C PHE A 49 1.85 25.81 2.29
N ASP A 50 2.59 26.76 1.69
CA ASP A 50 3.94 27.11 2.05
C ASP A 50 4.92 25.91 2.00
N ALA A 51 4.85 25.14 0.90
CA ALA A 51 5.83 24.09 0.64
C ALA A 51 7.22 24.70 0.44
N SER A 52 8.25 24.07 1.00
CA SER A 52 9.63 24.54 0.90
C SER A 52 10.16 24.54 -0.54
N ASP A 53 9.79 23.53 -1.31
CA ASP A 53 10.16 23.36 -2.71
C ASP A 53 9.04 22.56 -3.43
N ALA A 54 8.03 23.28 -3.92
CA ALA A 54 6.88 22.69 -4.58
C ALA A 54 7.26 21.99 -5.89
N ASP A 55 8.21 22.54 -6.65
CA ASP A 55 8.62 22.01 -7.95
C ASP A 55 9.43 20.72 -7.76
N LEU A 56 10.37 20.70 -6.82
CA LEU A 56 11.13 19.49 -6.51
C LEU A 56 10.21 18.40 -5.93
N LEU A 57 9.31 18.73 -5.01
CA LEU A 57 8.34 17.77 -4.46
C LEU A 57 7.46 17.19 -5.56
N THR A 58 6.96 18.03 -6.47
CA THR A 58 6.18 17.60 -7.63
C THR A 58 6.98 16.64 -8.52
N THR A 59 8.21 17.00 -8.86
CA THR A 59 9.10 16.17 -9.69
C THR A 59 9.30 14.81 -9.05
N ARG A 60 9.57 14.74 -7.76
CA ARG A 60 9.76 13.50 -7.02
C ARG A 60 8.48 12.64 -6.98
N LEU A 61 7.33 13.25 -6.71
CA LEU A 61 6.03 12.56 -6.73
C LEU A 61 5.73 11.97 -8.11
N LEU A 62 5.83 12.78 -9.18
CA LEU A 62 5.55 12.33 -10.54
C LEU A 62 6.54 11.26 -11.02
N THR A 63 7.78 11.31 -10.57
CA THR A 63 8.78 10.27 -10.86
C THR A 63 8.44 8.97 -10.14
N ALA A 64 8.00 9.05 -8.87
CA ALA A 64 7.62 7.88 -8.08
C ALA A 64 6.31 7.24 -8.56
N PHE A 65 5.38 8.02 -9.13
CA PHE A 65 4.07 7.52 -9.53
C PHE A 65 4.16 6.52 -10.68
N TRP A 66 3.40 5.46 -10.56
CA TRP A 66 3.22 4.51 -11.64
C TRP A 66 2.56 5.16 -12.86
N PRO A 67 2.82 4.67 -14.07
CA PRO A 67 2.34 5.33 -15.30
C PRO A 67 0.84 5.63 -15.28
N THR A 68 0.01 4.70 -14.84
CA THR A 68 -1.45 4.87 -14.76
C THR A 68 -1.84 5.97 -13.79
N ILE A 69 -1.27 5.98 -12.57
CA ILE A 69 -1.53 7.02 -11.57
C ILE A 69 -1.07 8.38 -12.12
N ARG A 70 0.13 8.43 -12.70
CA ARG A 70 0.71 9.66 -13.24
C ARG A 70 -0.09 10.26 -14.38
N SER A 71 -0.63 9.43 -15.30
CA SER A 71 -1.41 9.90 -16.45
C SER A 71 -2.72 10.58 -16.05
N GLU A 72 -3.28 10.23 -14.91
CA GLU A 72 -4.52 10.80 -14.39
C GLU A 72 -4.31 11.93 -13.38
N PHE A 73 -3.07 12.17 -12.97
CA PHE A 73 -2.74 13.11 -11.90
C PHE A 73 -2.47 14.51 -12.43
N SER A 74 -3.13 15.49 -11.86
CA SER A 74 -2.97 16.90 -12.19
C SER A 74 -2.41 17.71 -11.02
N VAL A 75 -1.36 18.49 -11.28
CA VAL A 75 -0.69 19.28 -10.26
C VAL A 75 -0.49 20.72 -10.69
N CYS A 76 -0.59 21.64 -9.73
CA CYS A 76 -0.27 23.04 -9.91
C CYS A 76 0.72 23.48 -8.83
N THR A 77 1.96 23.76 -9.22
CA THR A 77 3.06 24.08 -8.28
C THR A 77 2.99 25.48 -7.68
N TYR A 78 2.12 26.36 -8.22
CA TYR A 78 1.88 27.67 -7.65
C TYR A 78 0.47 28.18 -7.98
N ALA A 79 -0.34 28.46 -6.95
CA ALA A 79 -1.67 29.06 -7.13
C ALA A 79 -2.01 30.06 -6.00
N LEU A 80 -2.55 31.19 -6.39
CA LEU A 80 -3.06 32.20 -5.47
C LEU A 80 -4.54 32.02 -5.10
N GLY A 81 -5.19 30.98 -5.61
CA GLY A 81 -6.59 30.62 -5.36
C GLY A 81 -6.94 29.34 -6.11
N PRO A 82 -8.12 28.75 -5.85
CA PRO A 82 -8.58 27.54 -6.53
C PRO A 82 -8.51 27.67 -8.04
N ARG A 83 -7.98 26.65 -8.69
CA ARG A 83 -7.88 26.56 -10.14
C ARG A 83 -8.48 25.25 -10.64
N LYS A 84 -8.97 25.26 -11.87
CA LYS A 84 -9.57 24.12 -12.53
C LYS A 84 -8.91 23.86 -13.89
N ILE A 85 -8.85 22.60 -14.26
CA ILE A 85 -8.47 22.14 -15.58
C ILE A 85 -9.63 21.28 -16.14
N GLY A 86 -10.16 21.67 -17.31
CA GLY A 86 -11.30 20.96 -17.88
C GLY A 86 -12.55 20.91 -16.99
N GLY A 87 -12.78 21.92 -16.15
CA GLY A 87 -13.90 21.97 -15.18
C GLY A 87 -13.66 21.22 -13.88
N ARG A 88 -12.57 20.45 -13.75
CA ARG A 88 -12.15 19.66 -12.59
C ARG A 88 -11.11 20.42 -11.78
N ASP A 89 -11.17 20.34 -10.45
CA ASP A 89 -10.08 20.84 -9.59
C ASP A 89 -8.80 20.02 -9.82
N PHE A 90 -7.64 20.66 -9.65
CA PHE A 90 -6.37 19.93 -9.65
C PHE A 90 -6.32 18.95 -8.47
N ASP A 91 -5.71 17.78 -8.67
CA ASP A 91 -5.53 16.78 -7.62
C ASP A 91 -4.61 17.31 -6.51
N LEU A 92 -3.57 18.08 -6.88
CA LEU A 92 -2.63 18.71 -5.95
C LEU A 92 -2.36 20.16 -6.36
N VAL A 93 -2.47 21.06 -5.39
CA VAL A 93 -2.18 22.49 -5.57
C VAL A 93 -1.21 22.94 -4.50
N PHE A 94 -0.17 23.65 -4.88
CA PHE A 94 0.70 24.36 -3.94
C PHE A 94 0.34 25.84 -3.92
N ALA A 95 0.19 26.38 -2.72
CA ALA A 95 -0.19 27.78 -2.52
C ALA A 95 0.67 28.44 -1.45
N PRO A 96 1.04 29.73 -1.60
CA PRO A 96 1.73 30.45 -0.55
C PRO A 96 0.79 30.71 0.63
N LYS A 97 1.36 30.89 1.83
CA LYS A 97 0.60 31.10 3.08
C LYS A 97 -0.41 32.25 2.99
N ASN A 98 -0.05 33.32 2.29
CA ASN A 98 -0.89 34.50 2.12
C ASN A 98 -2.12 34.28 1.22
N ALA A 99 -2.16 33.19 0.45
CA ALA A 99 -3.30 32.80 -0.37
C ALA A 99 -4.39 32.02 0.41
N ARG A 100 -4.14 31.67 1.67
CA ARG A 100 -5.00 30.79 2.49
C ARG A 100 -6.46 31.24 2.55
N SER A 101 -6.73 32.55 2.65
CA SER A 101 -8.09 33.10 2.69
C SER A 101 -8.89 32.81 1.40
N ARG A 102 -8.21 32.74 0.25
CA ARG A 102 -8.84 32.43 -1.04
C ARG A 102 -9.26 30.96 -1.17
N PHE A 103 -8.71 30.08 -0.33
CA PHE A 103 -9.08 28.67 -0.23
C PHE A 103 -10.06 28.40 0.93
N SER A 104 -10.74 29.43 1.49
CA SER A 104 -11.72 29.24 2.58
C SER A 104 -12.78 28.20 2.22
N ASN A 105 -13.34 28.29 1.02
CA ASN A 105 -14.38 27.41 0.50
C ASN A 105 -13.83 26.16 -0.24
N TRP A 106 -12.55 25.83 -0.05
CA TRP A 106 -11.96 24.63 -0.65
C TRP A 106 -12.57 23.37 -0.06
N SER A 107 -13.19 22.57 -0.89
CA SER A 107 -13.89 21.32 -0.49
C SER A 107 -12.95 20.15 -0.23
N GLY A 108 -11.69 20.28 -0.66
CA GLY A 108 -10.68 19.27 -0.52
C GLY A 108 -9.86 19.33 0.76
N ARG A 109 -8.78 18.55 0.81
CA ARG A 109 -7.85 18.51 1.94
C ARG A 109 -6.97 19.76 1.95
N LYS A 110 -6.72 20.31 3.15
CA LYS A 110 -5.77 21.41 3.37
C LYS A 110 -4.63 20.89 4.24
N ILE A 111 -3.40 21.01 3.74
CA ILE A 111 -2.17 20.66 4.44
C ILE A 111 -1.41 21.96 4.69
N GLU A 112 -1.15 22.27 5.96
CA GLU A 112 -0.56 23.54 6.35
C GLU A 112 0.83 23.36 6.93
N ALA A 113 1.68 24.38 6.78
CA ALA A 113 2.93 24.49 7.52
C ALA A 113 2.61 24.64 9.02
N GLY A 114 3.16 23.79 9.85
CA GLY A 114 2.93 23.76 11.28
C GLY A 114 3.36 22.42 11.87
N SER A 115 2.93 22.13 13.08
CA SER A 115 3.20 20.82 13.66
C SER A 115 2.60 19.74 12.77
N PRO A 116 3.41 18.84 12.21
CA PRO A 116 2.90 17.76 11.39
C PRO A 116 1.92 16.95 12.25
N LYS A 117 0.74 16.68 11.70
CA LYS A 117 -0.12 15.66 12.31
C LYS A 117 0.64 14.36 12.22
N SER A 118 0.70 13.61 13.30
CA SER A 118 1.29 12.28 13.26
C SER A 118 0.60 11.47 12.18
N ALA A 119 1.39 10.86 11.30
CA ALA A 119 0.87 9.94 10.30
C ALA A 119 0.04 8.86 11.00
N ARG A 120 -1.18 8.64 10.52
CA ARG A 120 -2.09 7.61 11.07
C ARG A 120 -1.61 6.22 10.75
N HIS A 121 -0.90 6.10 9.63
CA HIS A 121 -0.42 4.85 9.09
C HIS A 121 1.11 4.85 9.05
N ARG A 122 1.69 3.85 9.67
CA ARG A 122 3.16 3.69 9.79
C ARG A 122 3.86 3.67 8.44
N TRP A 123 3.25 3.05 7.45
CA TRP A 123 3.81 2.95 6.11
C TRP A 123 3.81 4.27 5.32
N SER A 124 2.96 5.24 5.63
CA SER A 124 2.99 6.55 4.95
C SER A 124 4.32 7.25 5.14
N SER A 125 4.95 7.08 6.29
CA SER A 125 6.31 7.57 6.55
C SER A 125 7.35 6.84 5.71
N ALA A 126 7.24 5.52 5.56
CA ALA A 126 8.16 4.72 4.74
C ALA A 126 8.04 5.10 3.26
N VAL A 127 6.83 5.26 2.74
CA VAL A 127 6.58 5.73 1.37
C VAL A 127 7.10 7.15 1.18
N ALA A 128 6.89 8.06 2.14
CA ALA A 128 7.44 9.40 2.08
C ALA A 128 8.97 9.39 1.99
N VAL A 129 9.65 8.55 2.75
CA VAL A 129 11.11 8.37 2.66
C VAL A 129 11.51 7.85 1.28
N SER A 130 10.83 6.85 0.74
CA SER A 130 11.07 6.31 -0.61
C SER A 130 10.91 7.37 -1.70
N ILE A 131 9.94 8.27 -1.56
CA ILE A 131 9.73 9.37 -2.50
C ILE A 131 10.80 10.46 -2.33
N LEU A 132 11.09 10.88 -1.09
CA LEU A 132 11.88 12.08 -0.83
C LEU A 132 13.38 11.83 -0.70
N GLN A 133 13.78 10.69 -0.16
CA GLN A 133 15.16 10.41 0.25
C GLN A 133 15.81 9.28 -0.58
N SER A 134 15.11 8.71 -1.56
CA SER A 134 15.70 7.77 -2.50
C SER A 134 16.33 8.53 -3.68
N PRO A 135 17.53 8.15 -4.17
CA PRO A 135 18.06 8.66 -5.44
C PRO A 135 17.11 8.44 -6.61
N HIS A 136 16.36 7.35 -6.56
CA HIS A 136 15.33 7.00 -7.52
C HIS A 136 13.97 6.93 -6.81
N PRO A 137 13.17 8.02 -6.84
CA PRO A 137 11.88 8.06 -6.18
C PRO A 137 10.96 6.93 -6.63
N THR A 138 10.34 6.24 -5.69
CA THR A 138 9.40 5.13 -5.95
C THR A 138 8.29 5.09 -4.91
N LEU A 139 7.10 4.63 -5.30
CA LEU A 139 5.98 4.42 -4.37
C LEU A 139 6.16 3.17 -3.52
N ALA A 140 6.70 2.10 -4.09
CA ALA A 140 6.92 0.85 -3.39
C ALA A 140 8.24 0.21 -3.85
N SER A 141 8.90 -0.53 -2.97
CA SER A 141 9.99 -1.42 -3.35
C SER A 141 9.44 -2.53 -4.26
N GLY A 142 10.18 -2.86 -5.31
CA GLY A 142 9.76 -3.81 -6.35
C GLY A 142 9.36 -5.20 -5.84
N ASP A 143 9.80 -5.60 -4.66
CA ASP A 143 9.56 -6.93 -4.10
C ASP A 143 8.08 -7.20 -3.80
N ALA A 144 7.37 -6.25 -3.18
CA ALA A 144 5.95 -6.42 -2.86
C ALA A 144 5.05 -6.47 -4.09
N LEU A 145 5.42 -5.76 -5.16
CA LEU A 145 4.66 -5.72 -6.41
C LEU A 145 4.93 -6.91 -7.31
N GLY A 146 6.18 -7.34 -7.40
CA GLY A 146 6.54 -8.56 -8.10
C GLY A 146 5.85 -9.79 -7.51
N LEU A 147 5.57 -9.73 -6.22
CA LEU A 147 4.84 -10.77 -5.51
C LEU A 147 3.34 -10.80 -5.89
N LEU A 148 2.69 -9.67 -6.12
CA LEU A 148 1.26 -9.62 -6.47
C LEU A 148 0.97 -9.96 -7.95
N GLY A 149 1.99 -10.40 -8.72
CA GLY A 149 1.78 -10.90 -10.08
C GLY A 149 1.29 -9.86 -11.08
N ALA A 150 1.32 -8.59 -10.71
CA ALA A 150 0.99 -7.52 -11.64
C ALA A 150 2.08 -7.45 -12.73
N ASP A 151 1.69 -7.48 -13.99
CA ASP A 151 2.57 -7.27 -15.15
C ASP A 151 3.08 -5.80 -15.19
N GLY A 152 3.61 -5.34 -14.06
CA GLY A 152 4.07 -3.99 -13.86
C GLY A 152 3.28 -3.22 -12.81
N PRO A 153 3.68 -1.98 -12.52
CA PRO A 153 3.02 -1.11 -11.58
C PRO A 153 1.59 -0.82 -12.06
N GLY A 154 0.62 -1.24 -11.26
CA GLY A 154 -0.80 -1.09 -11.53
C GLY A 154 -1.35 0.29 -11.16
N ASP A 155 -2.62 0.30 -10.87
CA ASP A 155 -3.38 1.48 -10.44
C ASP A 155 -3.24 1.76 -8.93
N GLU A 156 -3.98 2.75 -8.46
CA GLU A 156 -4.04 3.12 -7.05
C GLU A 156 -4.53 1.97 -6.15
N ALA A 157 -5.43 1.11 -6.65
CA ALA A 157 -5.93 -0.03 -5.88
C ALA A 157 -4.83 -1.08 -5.68
N ALA A 158 -4.04 -1.36 -6.71
CA ALA A 158 -2.87 -2.24 -6.62
C ALA A 158 -1.82 -1.68 -5.65
N PHE A 159 -1.60 -0.37 -5.67
CA PHE A 159 -0.72 0.28 -4.71
C PHE A 159 -1.20 0.13 -3.26
N ARG A 160 -2.48 0.37 -3.00
CA ARG A 160 -3.07 0.16 -1.66
C ARG A 160 -2.93 -1.28 -1.18
N LYS A 161 -3.15 -2.26 -2.06
CA LYS A 161 -2.95 -3.68 -1.74
C LYS A 161 -1.49 -4.00 -1.40
N SER A 162 -0.54 -3.45 -2.16
CA SER A 162 0.88 -3.65 -1.88
C SER A 162 1.29 -3.10 -0.51
N LEU A 163 0.74 -1.95 -0.12
CA LEU A 163 0.97 -1.38 1.20
C LEU A 163 0.38 -2.22 2.32
N LEU A 164 -0.87 -2.68 2.13
CA LEU A 164 -1.52 -3.58 3.08
C LEU A 164 -0.76 -4.89 3.21
N TRP A 165 -0.30 -5.45 2.10
CA TRP A 165 0.55 -6.64 2.10
C TRP A 165 1.82 -6.45 2.94
N ASN A 166 2.55 -5.35 2.71
CA ASN A 166 3.78 -5.06 3.46
C ASN A 166 3.51 -4.91 4.97
N GLU A 167 2.41 -4.24 5.33
CA GLU A 167 2.01 -4.09 6.73
C GLU A 167 1.68 -5.44 7.38
N LEU A 168 0.96 -6.30 6.66
CA LEU A 168 0.61 -7.63 7.13
C LEU A 168 1.85 -8.54 7.22
N ALA A 169 2.73 -8.50 6.22
CA ALA A 169 3.96 -9.28 6.23
C ALA A 169 4.90 -8.90 7.39
N GLU A 170 4.98 -7.62 7.74
CA GLU A 170 5.75 -7.17 8.92
C GLU A 170 5.16 -7.69 10.25
N LYS A 171 3.83 -7.82 10.32
CA LYS A 171 3.12 -8.27 11.53
C LYS A 171 2.97 -9.79 11.61
N ALA A 172 3.03 -10.49 10.49
CA ALA A 172 2.71 -11.91 10.37
C ALA A 172 3.50 -12.82 11.36
N PRO A 173 4.80 -12.58 11.64
CA PRO A 173 5.53 -13.40 12.61
C PRO A 173 4.99 -13.35 14.05
N ALA A 174 4.15 -12.36 14.37
CA ALA A 174 3.60 -12.18 15.72
C ALA A 174 2.07 -12.07 15.74
N SER A 175 1.39 -12.33 14.61
CA SER A 175 -0.04 -12.11 14.51
C SER A 175 -0.69 -13.06 13.50
N SER A 176 -1.46 -14.01 13.99
CA SER A 176 -2.28 -14.92 13.19
C SER A 176 -3.28 -14.19 12.29
N SER A 177 -3.87 -13.11 12.78
CA SER A 177 -4.78 -12.30 11.98
C SER A 177 -4.10 -11.63 10.80
N ALA A 178 -2.81 -11.29 10.91
CA ALA A 178 -2.03 -10.78 9.79
C ALA A 178 -1.80 -11.85 8.72
N VAL A 179 -1.48 -13.09 9.12
CA VAL A 179 -1.35 -14.24 8.20
C VAL A 179 -2.66 -14.48 7.45
N LEU A 180 -3.79 -14.51 8.16
CA LEU A 180 -5.11 -14.69 7.55
C LEU A 180 -5.45 -13.54 6.59
N GLY A 181 -5.09 -12.30 6.93
CA GLY A 181 -5.23 -11.14 6.06
C GLY A 181 -4.39 -11.22 4.78
N MET A 182 -3.18 -11.76 4.85
CA MET A 182 -2.36 -12.04 3.67
C MET A 182 -3.02 -13.05 2.75
N LEU A 183 -3.59 -14.12 3.30
CA LEU A 183 -4.36 -15.10 2.53
C LEU A 183 -5.62 -14.49 1.90
N ASP A 184 -6.29 -13.56 2.57
CA ASP A 184 -7.43 -12.86 1.99
C ASP A 184 -7.03 -12.02 0.78
N ILE A 185 -5.87 -11.36 0.82
CA ILE A 185 -5.33 -10.65 -0.35
C ILE A 185 -5.07 -11.64 -1.49
N VAL A 186 -4.39 -12.76 -1.24
CA VAL A 186 -4.13 -13.81 -2.24
C VAL A 186 -5.44 -14.33 -2.83
N ASN A 187 -6.43 -14.61 -1.98
CA ASN A 187 -7.73 -15.14 -2.40
C ASN A 187 -8.59 -14.13 -3.18
N SER A 188 -8.39 -12.82 -2.95
CA SER A 188 -9.10 -11.77 -3.68
C SER A 188 -8.61 -11.55 -5.11
N GLU A 189 -7.50 -12.18 -5.50
CA GLU A 189 -6.85 -12.02 -6.81
C GLU A 189 -6.95 -13.31 -7.64
N PRO A 190 -8.06 -13.54 -8.34
CA PRO A 190 -8.26 -14.78 -9.12
C PRO A 190 -7.28 -14.92 -10.30
N GLY A 191 -6.64 -13.83 -10.72
CA GLY A 191 -5.62 -13.80 -11.76
C GLY A 191 -4.18 -13.92 -11.26
N LEU A 192 -3.98 -14.16 -9.96
CA LEU A 192 -2.65 -14.32 -9.39
C LEU A 192 -1.95 -15.53 -10.02
N ALA A 193 -0.89 -15.27 -10.77
CA ALA A 193 -0.17 -16.32 -11.46
C ALA A 193 0.40 -17.33 -10.45
N PHE A 194 0.39 -18.62 -10.81
CA PHE A 194 0.97 -19.69 -10.01
C PHE A 194 2.41 -19.39 -9.54
N SER A 195 3.19 -18.70 -10.37
CA SER A 195 4.54 -18.23 -10.03
C SER A 195 4.56 -17.27 -8.86
N ALA A 196 3.60 -16.35 -8.79
CA ALA A 196 3.48 -15.41 -7.67
C ALA A 196 3.12 -16.15 -6.38
N ILE A 197 2.12 -17.02 -6.40
CA ILE A 197 1.75 -17.86 -5.25
C ILE A 197 2.96 -18.69 -4.76
N ARG A 198 3.73 -19.25 -5.67
CA ARG A 198 4.95 -20.01 -5.35
C ARG A 198 5.99 -19.16 -4.60
N ASN A 199 6.11 -17.87 -4.93
CA ASN A 199 7.03 -16.97 -4.25
C ASN A 199 6.53 -16.54 -2.85
N PHE A 200 5.21 -16.50 -2.65
CA PHE A 200 4.61 -16.18 -1.34
C PHE A 200 4.70 -17.34 -0.34
N ARG A 201 4.67 -18.56 -0.83
CA ARG A 201 4.57 -19.74 0.03
C ARG A 201 5.61 -19.80 1.14
N PRO A 202 6.92 -19.59 0.91
CA PRO A 202 7.90 -19.64 1.98
C PRO A 202 7.63 -18.61 3.09
N LEU A 203 7.18 -17.41 2.71
CA LEU A 203 6.82 -16.36 3.65
C LEU A 203 5.59 -16.75 4.49
N LEU A 204 4.56 -17.29 3.86
CA LEU A 204 3.35 -17.75 4.54
C LEU A 204 3.62 -18.93 5.47
N VAL A 205 4.39 -19.93 5.04
CA VAL A 205 4.80 -21.06 5.89
C VAL A 205 5.53 -20.59 7.13
N SER A 206 6.55 -19.74 6.98
CA SER A 206 7.29 -19.20 8.13
C SER A 206 6.40 -18.40 9.07
N ALA A 207 5.47 -17.60 8.54
CA ALA A 207 4.55 -16.80 9.33
C ALA A 207 3.50 -17.66 10.06
N ILE A 208 3.04 -18.75 9.46
CA ILE A 208 2.11 -19.71 10.06
C ILE A 208 2.77 -20.39 11.26
N SER A 209 3.94 -20.99 11.09
CA SER A 209 4.66 -21.65 12.17
C SER A 209 4.95 -20.68 13.33
N SER A 210 5.44 -19.47 13.03
CA SER A 210 5.68 -18.45 14.07
C SER A 210 4.40 -18.04 14.81
N ALA A 211 3.27 -17.96 14.11
CA ALA A 211 2.00 -17.61 14.71
C ALA A 211 1.51 -18.71 15.66
N ILE A 212 1.64 -19.97 15.27
CA ILE A 212 1.25 -21.14 16.08
C ILE A 212 2.11 -21.22 17.35
N ASP A 213 3.42 -21.08 17.22
CA ASP A 213 4.36 -21.13 18.34
C ASP A 213 4.09 -20.05 19.40
N SER A 214 3.47 -18.94 19.01
CA SER A 214 3.19 -17.81 19.91
C SER A 214 1.80 -17.84 20.56
N MET A 215 0.91 -18.77 20.16
CA MET A 215 -0.47 -18.83 20.62
C MET A 215 -0.72 -19.88 21.69
N PRO A 216 -1.75 -19.68 22.56
CA PRO A 216 -2.34 -20.79 23.34
C PRO A 216 -2.92 -21.87 22.42
N SER A 217 -2.82 -23.15 22.83
CA SER A 217 -3.25 -24.30 22.01
C SER A 217 -4.67 -24.19 21.48
N ALA A 218 -5.62 -23.69 22.26
CA ALA A 218 -7.00 -23.51 21.83
C ALA A 218 -7.15 -22.47 20.69
N GLU A 219 -6.38 -21.38 20.75
CA GLU A 219 -6.37 -20.36 19.69
C GLU A 219 -5.66 -20.87 18.44
N ALA A 220 -4.59 -21.65 18.60
CA ALA A 220 -3.87 -22.28 17.51
C ALA A 220 -4.77 -23.23 16.71
N TRP A 221 -5.62 -24.02 17.36
CA TRP A 221 -6.58 -24.88 16.70
C TRP A 221 -7.61 -24.11 15.87
N ILE A 222 -8.18 -23.02 16.40
CA ILE A 222 -9.11 -22.16 15.67
C ILE A 222 -8.41 -21.52 14.47
N PHE A 223 -7.16 -21.11 14.63
CA PHE A 223 -6.35 -20.56 13.56
C PHE A 223 -6.11 -21.57 12.44
N LEU A 224 -5.69 -22.79 12.78
CA LEU A 224 -5.44 -23.88 11.83
C LEU A 224 -6.70 -24.25 11.03
N GLN A 225 -7.87 -24.30 11.69
CA GLN A 225 -9.14 -24.53 11.02
C GLN A 225 -9.44 -23.41 10.02
N THR A 226 -9.34 -22.15 10.44
CA THR A 226 -9.57 -20.99 9.58
C THR A 226 -8.60 -20.96 8.41
N LEU A 227 -7.34 -21.34 8.63
CA LEU A 227 -6.32 -21.47 7.61
C LEU A 227 -6.70 -22.54 6.58
N ALA A 228 -7.10 -23.73 7.04
CA ALA A 228 -7.53 -24.83 6.19
C ALA A 228 -8.71 -24.42 5.28
N ASP A 229 -9.71 -23.75 5.85
CA ASP A 229 -10.88 -23.25 5.12
C ASP A 229 -10.49 -22.23 4.02
N LYS A 230 -9.51 -21.34 4.31
CA LYS A 230 -9.05 -20.33 3.35
C LYS A 230 -8.17 -20.90 2.24
N VAL A 231 -7.52 -22.01 2.46
CA VAL A 231 -6.59 -22.68 1.52
C VAL A 231 -7.31 -23.73 0.69
N GLN A 232 -8.43 -24.30 1.18
CA GLN A 232 -9.15 -25.38 0.55
C GLN A 232 -9.59 -25.01 -0.89
N GLY A 233 -9.27 -25.91 -1.84
CA GLY A 233 -9.65 -25.73 -3.24
C GLY A 233 -8.93 -24.62 -3.99
N ARG A 234 -7.90 -24.02 -3.41
CA ARG A 234 -7.10 -22.97 -4.04
C ARG A 234 -5.85 -23.58 -4.69
N GLU A 235 -5.79 -23.52 -6.01
CA GLU A 235 -4.65 -24.00 -6.79
C GLU A 235 -3.35 -23.26 -6.39
N GLY A 236 -2.31 -24.02 -6.09
CA GLY A 236 -1.00 -23.50 -5.68
C GLY A 236 -0.83 -23.24 -4.18
N LEU A 237 -1.90 -23.35 -3.39
CA LEU A 237 -1.84 -23.28 -1.93
C LEU A 237 -1.91 -24.64 -1.22
N GLU A 238 -2.01 -25.75 -1.98
CA GLU A 238 -2.03 -27.11 -1.43
C GLU A 238 -0.87 -27.41 -0.46
N PRO A 239 0.34 -26.90 -0.70
CA PRO A 239 1.44 -27.10 0.23
C PRO A 239 1.23 -26.46 1.59
N LEU A 240 0.41 -25.38 1.70
CA LEU A 240 0.04 -24.79 2.99
C LEU A 240 -0.91 -25.69 3.78
N SER A 241 -1.76 -26.45 3.10
CA SER A 241 -2.60 -27.47 3.75
C SER A 241 -1.77 -28.59 4.36
N VAL A 242 -0.71 -29.01 3.66
CA VAL A 242 0.21 -30.05 4.17
C VAL A 242 0.97 -29.53 5.40
N GLU A 243 1.44 -28.31 5.35
CA GLU A 243 2.15 -27.68 6.46
C GLU A 243 1.21 -27.49 7.67
N ALA A 244 0.02 -26.97 7.47
CA ALA A 244 -0.99 -26.85 8.52
C ALA A 244 -1.37 -28.21 9.13
N GLY A 245 -1.39 -29.26 8.32
CA GLY A 245 -1.60 -30.64 8.80
C GLY A 245 -0.46 -31.10 9.72
N ARG A 246 0.79 -30.85 9.35
CA ARG A 246 1.95 -31.16 10.16
C ARG A 246 1.92 -30.39 11.50
N ASP A 247 1.68 -29.09 11.44
CA ASP A 247 1.61 -28.25 12.64
C ASP A 247 0.45 -28.68 13.56
N ALA A 248 -0.69 -29.15 12.97
CA ALA A 248 -1.79 -29.75 13.73
C ALA A 248 -1.40 -31.07 14.42
N GLU A 249 -0.61 -31.92 13.76
CA GLU A 249 -0.09 -33.17 14.37
C GLU A 249 0.86 -32.86 15.53
N GLU A 250 1.77 -31.90 15.36
CA GLU A 250 2.68 -31.46 16.41
C GLU A 250 1.93 -30.85 17.61
N LEU A 251 0.90 -30.01 17.35
CA LEU A 251 0.06 -29.42 18.38
C LEU A 251 -0.74 -30.51 19.14
N ALA A 252 -1.30 -31.50 18.42
CA ALA A 252 -2.02 -32.60 19.04
C ALA A 252 -1.11 -33.49 19.91
N ALA A 253 0.16 -33.65 19.50
CA ALA A 253 1.14 -34.38 20.30
C ALA A 253 1.56 -33.61 21.56
N SER A 254 1.62 -32.28 21.51
CA SER A 254 2.00 -31.44 22.63
C SER A 254 0.86 -31.20 23.63
N ASP A 255 -0.39 -31.13 23.16
CA ASP A 255 -1.60 -30.89 23.96
C ASP A 255 -2.77 -31.77 23.49
N PRO A 256 -2.79 -33.05 23.84
CA PRO A 256 -3.82 -34.00 23.44
C PRO A 256 -5.24 -33.64 23.93
N ASP A 257 -5.31 -33.03 25.13
CA ASP A 257 -6.61 -32.65 25.72
C ASP A 257 -7.27 -31.53 24.93
N ALA A 258 -6.52 -30.49 24.52
CA ALA A 258 -7.00 -29.44 23.65
C ALA A 258 -7.41 -29.98 22.27
N ALA A 259 -6.69 -30.93 21.70
CA ALA A 259 -7.02 -31.59 20.44
C ALA A 259 -8.36 -32.34 20.51
N ILE A 260 -8.61 -33.07 21.61
CA ILE A 260 -9.87 -33.78 21.84
C ILE A 260 -11.03 -32.80 22.02
N GLU A 261 -10.85 -31.74 22.78
CA GLU A 261 -11.86 -30.70 22.98
C GLU A 261 -12.22 -30.03 21.66
N PHE A 262 -11.22 -29.64 20.87
CA PHE A 262 -11.42 -29.04 19.56
C PHE A 262 -12.19 -29.98 18.61
N SER A 263 -11.83 -31.26 18.55
CA SER A 263 -12.50 -32.24 17.69
C SER A 263 -13.98 -32.43 18.06
N ARG A 264 -14.32 -32.37 19.36
CA ARG A 264 -15.71 -32.42 19.84
C ARG A 264 -16.52 -31.19 19.40
N LEU A 265 -15.92 -29.99 19.47
CA LEU A 265 -16.56 -28.74 19.05
C LEU A 265 -16.77 -28.70 17.53
N SER A 266 -15.79 -29.17 16.76
CA SER A 266 -15.87 -29.23 15.29
C SER A 266 -16.96 -30.18 14.79
N LEU A 267 -17.19 -31.32 15.49
CA LEU A 267 -18.24 -32.28 15.15
C LEU A 267 -19.67 -31.80 15.45
N ILE A 268 -19.82 -30.75 16.27
CA ILE A 268 -21.15 -30.17 16.59
C ILE A 268 -21.61 -29.19 15.47
N HIS A 269 -20.71 -28.75 14.61
CA HIS A 269 -20.99 -27.79 13.52
C HIS A 269 -21.12 -28.44 12.13
N ILE A 270 -21.07 -29.77 12.03
CA ILE A 270 -21.44 -30.55 10.83
C ILE A 270 -22.89 -31.07 10.99
#